data_d08532a67c9b7be7e51652e580d5cd25
#
_entry.id   d08532a67c9b7be7e51652e580d5cd25
#
_cell.length_a   1.000
_cell.length_b   1.000
_cell.length_c   1.000
_cell.angle_alpha   90.00
_cell.angle_beta   90.00
_cell.angle_gamma   90.00
#
_symmetry.space_group_name_H-M   'P 1'
#
loop_
_entity.id
_entity.type
_entity.pdbx_description
1 polymer ?
#
loop_
_entity_poly.entity_id
_entity_poly.type
_entity_poly.pdbx_seq_one_letter_code
_entity_poly.pdbx_strand_id
1 'polypeptide(L)'
;MLHHHFHWNRARLYCIIYLITGIIQLGTVNLAKIATTFPGNAQPSSHYKRLQRLFGQFSLDLNQVARFIAGLVPLLQFKLTLDRTNWKCGDANINYLVLGIVYRGSAFPILWVALDKKGNSNTQERIEIINRFLTIFGAQRIACLLADREFVGIQWFRYLIENNIKFVIRIKKNTQISNSRGVLVPAENLFRGLPRGGALILSGKRIVWGHSLYVIGLKMADGEFVIIATQEQPETALENYQERWPIEIVFTQMTKTSVLAGGAGGDDVADFDFVVGASSEA
;
A
#
# COMPACT_ATOMS: atom_id res chain seq x y z
N MET A 1 10.39 16.17 19.72
CA MET A 1 10.65 15.40 18.51
C MET A 1 9.64 15.72 17.39
N LEU A 2 8.32 15.46 17.51
CA LEU A 2 7.34 15.75 16.42
C LEU A 2 7.27 17.23 16.00
N HIS A 3 7.47 18.18 16.90
CA HIS A 3 7.43 19.62 16.59
C HIS A 3 8.54 20.08 15.61
N HIS A 4 9.58 19.29 15.39
CA HIS A 4 10.59 19.60 14.36
C HIS A 4 10.12 19.20 12.95
N HIS A 5 9.19 18.26 12.89
CA HIS A 5 8.67 17.75 11.62
C HIS A 5 7.35 18.40 11.21
N PHE A 6 6.58 18.88 12.20
CA PHE A 6 5.25 19.45 11.98
C PHE A 6 5.14 20.83 12.65
N HIS A 7 4.88 21.86 11.85
CA HIS A 7 4.64 23.22 12.30
C HIS A 7 3.21 23.44 12.83
N TRP A 8 2.69 22.42 13.55
CA TRP A 8 1.34 22.47 14.10
C TRP A 8 1.31 23.12 15.46
N ASN A 9 0.14 23.68 15.81
CA ASN A 9 -0.10 24.16 17.17
C ASN A 9 0.14 23.04 18.19
N ARG A 10 0.77 23.35 19.31
CA ARG A 10 1.09 22.41 20.39
C ARG A 10 -0.13 21.60 20.86
N ALA A 11 -1.32 22.25 20.97
CA ALA A 11 -2.54 21.57 21.39
C ALA A 11 -2.98 20.48 20.40
N ARG A 12 -2.79 20.70 19.08
CA ARG A 12 -3.04 19.69 18.04
C ARG A 12 -2.04 18.56 18.08
N LEU A 13 -0.74 18.89 18.23
CA LEU A 13 0.31 17.87 18.39
C LEU A 13 0.04 16.96 19.57
N TYR A 14 -0.26 17.49 20.73
CA TYR A 14 -0.61 16.67 21.90
C TYR A 14 -1.86 15.84 21.66
N CYS A 15 -2.87 16.38 20.99
CA CYS A 15 -4.08 15.63 20.67
C CYS A 15 -3.77 14.41 19.77
N ILE A 16 -2.92 14.59 18.76
CA ILE A 16 -2.47 13.50 17.88
C ILE A 16 -1.59 12.49 18.63
N ILE A 17 -0.68 12.96 19.50
CA ILE A 17 0.14 12.07 20.33
C ILE A 17 -0.75 11.19 21.20
N TYR A 18 -1.72 11.77 21.89
CA TYR A 18 -2.62 11.02 22.76
C TYR A 18 -3.54 10.09 21.96
N LEU A 19 -4.00 10.51 20.78
CA LEU A 19 -4.73 9.65 19.84
C LEU A 19 -3.91 8.41 19.46
N ILE A 20 -2.68 8.60 19.00
CA ILE A 20 -1.79 7.50 18.61
C ILE A 20 -1.47 6.59 19.79
N THR A 21 -1.14 7.18 20.95
CA THR A 21 -0.88 6.41 22.19
C THR A 21 -2.09 5.61 22.61
N GLY A 22 -3.29 6.20 22.55
CA GLY A 22 -4.54 5.52 22.89
C GLY A 22 -4.86 4.38 21.92
N ILE A 23 -4.61 4.56 20.62
CA ILE A 23 -4.74 3.48 19.61
C ILE A 23 -3.81 2.32 19.96
N ILE A 24 -2.54 2.60 20.28
CA ILE A 24 -1.55 1.58 20.64
C ILE A 24 -1.94 0.84 21.91
N GLN A 25 -2.40 1.57 22.94
CA GLN A 25 -2.77 0.99 24.25
C GLN A 25 -4.03 0.10 24.18
N LEU A 26 -5.03 0.55 23.42
CA LEU A 26 -6.34 -0.10 23.42
C LEU A 26 -6.55 -1.03 22.21
N GLY A 27 -5.70 -0.95 21.17
CA GLY A 27 -5.85 -1.72 19.94
C GLY A 27 -7.14 -1.40 19.17
N THR A 28 -7.71 -0.20 19.33
CA THR A 28 -8.97 0.22 18.70
C THR A 28 -8.87 1.63 18.13
N VAL A 29 -9.67 1.93 17.11
CA VAL A 29 -9.85 3.29 16.55
C VAL A 29 -11.11 3.98 17.09
N ASN A 30 -11.85 3.36 18.02
CA ASN A 30 -13.03 3.95 18.64
C ASN A 30 -12.66 5.19 19.47
N LEU A 31 -13.05 6.37 18.98
CA LEU A 31 -12.65 7.65 19.56
C LEU A 31 -13.16 7.83 21.00
N ALA A 32 -14.35 7.30 21.34
CA ALA A 32 -14.89 7.37 22.68
C ALA A 32 -14.04 6.57 23.67
N LYS A 33 -13.60 5.36 23.30
CA LYS A 33 -12.66 4.55 24.09
C LYS A 33 -11.29 5.22 24.19
N ILE A 34 -10.75 5.74 23.09
CA ILE A 34 -9.47 6.45 23.07
C ILE A 34 -9.51 7.70 23.98
N ALA A 35 -10.63 8.43 23.99
CA ALA A 35 -10.79 9.60 24.83
C ALA A 35 -10.60 9.31 26.34
N THR A 36 -10.82 8.07 26.79
CA THR A 36 -10.61 7.68 28.19
C THR A 36 -9.13 7.55 28.58
N THR A 37 -8.23 7.43 27.60
CA THR A 37 -6.77 7.29 27.83
C THR A 37 -6.06 8.64 27.91
N PHE A 38 -6.76 9.74 27.62
CA PHE A 38 -6.14 11.07 27.62
C PHE A 38 -5.77 11.49 29.05
N PRO A 39 -4.58 12.04 29.25
CA PRO A 39 -4.16 12.51 30.57
C PRO A 39 -4.87 13.80 30.98
N GLY A 40 -4.92 14.04 32.32
CA GLY A 40 -5.47 15.24 32.93
C GLY A 40 -6.80 15.01 33.61
N ASN A 41 -7.36 16.08 34.19
CA ASN A 41 -8.58 16.02 35.01
C ASN A 41 -9.86 16.29 34.22
N ALA A 42 -9.75 16.47 32.88
CA ALA A 42 -10.93 16.71 32.04
C ALA A 42 -11.75 15.42 31.85
N GLN A 43 -13.07 15.58 31.76
CA GLN A 43 -13.94 14.45 31.52
C GLN A 43 -13.68 13.79 30.16
N PRO A 44 -13.82 12.46 30.01
CA PRO A 44 -13.68 11.76 28.75
C PRO A 44 -14.50 12.35 27.60
N SER A 45 -15.72 12.81 27.86
CA SER A 45 -16.59 13.52 26.92
C SER A 45 -15.96 14.81 26.34
N SER A 46 -15.15 15.51 27.12
CA SER A 46 -14.41 16.70 26.67
C SER A 46 -13.26 16.32 25.74
N HIS A 47 -12.55 15.22 26.06
CA HIS A 47 -11.50 14.66 25.20
C HIS A 47 -12.08 14.12 23.89
N TYR A 48 -13.22 13.46 23.93
CA TYR A 48 -13.94 13.01 22.74
C TYR A 48 -14.32 14.18 21.81
N LYS A 49 -14.92 15.26 22.34
CA LYS A 49 -15.19 16.47 21.57
C LYS A 49 -13.93 17.12 21.00
N ARG A 50 -12.79 16.99 21.69
CA ARG A 50 -11.49 17.48 21.19
C ARG A 50 -11.01 16.65 20.00
N LEU A 51 -11.19 15.32 20.01
CA LEU A 51 -10.90 14.43 18.91
C LEU A 51 -11.81 14.72 17.70
N GLN A 52 -13.12 14.87 17.92
CA GLN A 52 -14.06 15.23 16.86
C GLN A 52 -13.66 16.56 16.19
N ARG A 53 -13.29 17.59 16.97
CA ARG A 53 -12.80 18.86 16.42
C ARG A 53 -11.48 18.71 15.66
N LEU A 54 -10.58 17.83 16.11
CA LEU A 54 -9.34 17.55 15.40
C LEU A 54 -9.66 17.02 13.99
N PHE A 55 -10.52 16.01 13.87
CA PHE A 55 -10.87 15.45 12.58
C PHE A 55 -11.70 16.40 11.70
N GLY A 56 -12.61 17.19 12.27
CA GLY A 56 -13.52 18.06 11.52
C GLY A 56 -12.95 19.41 11.10
N GLN A 57 -11.90 19.87 11.75
CA GLN A 57 -11.40 21.23 11.55
C GLN A 57 -9.92 21.31 11.24
N PHE A 58 -9.22 20.17 11.23
CA PHE A 58 -7.79 20.12 11.00
C PHE A 58 -7.47 19.37 9.73
N SER A 59 -7.07 20.13 8.71
CA SER A 59 -6.52 19.54 7.48
C SER A 59 -5.10 19.04 7.74
N LEU A 60 -4.90 17.74 7.57
CA LEU A 60 -3.61 17.09 7.71
C LEU A 60 -2.86 17.17 6.36
N ASP A 61 -1.69 17.80 6.34
CA ASP A 61 -0.83 17.73 5.16
C ASP A 61 -0.23 16.32 5.06
N LEU A 62 -0.85 15.50 4.21
CA LEU A 62 -0.43 14.12 3.99
C LEU A 62 0.97 14.02 3.37
N ASN A 63 1.47 15.06 2.69
CA ASN A 63 2.82 15.08 2.17
C ASN A 63 3.85 15.28 3.29
N GLN A 64 3.53 16.08 4.32
CA GLN A 64 4.36 16.17 5.53
C GLN A 64 4.37 14.84 6.29
N VAL A 65 3.22 14.17 6.41
CA VAL A 65 3.13 12.84 7.03
C VAL A 65 3.99 11.84 6.27
N ALA A 66 3.91 11.81 4.93
CA ALA A 66 4.73 10.94 4.10
C ALA A 66 6.23 11.19 4.31
N ARG A 67 6.67 12.47 4.33
CA ARG A 67 8.07 12.81 4.61
C ARG A 67 8.51 12.38 6.01
N PHE A 68 7.64 12.54 7.00
CA PHE A 68 7.94 12.12 8.38
C PHE A 68 8.12 10.60 8.45
N ILE A 69 7.18 9.81 7.91
CA ILE A 69 7.26 8.33 7.93
C ILE A 69 8.51 7.86 7.17
N ALA A 70 8.75 8.40 5.96
CA ALA A 70 9.93 8.05 5.17
C ALA A 70 11.24 8.43 5.88
N GLY A 71 11.24 9.50 6.67
CA GLY A 71 12.39 9.93 7.48
C GLY A 71 12.71 8.98 8.66
N LEU A 72 11.76 8.16 9.09
CA LEU A 72 11.99 7.12 10.10
C LEU A 72 12.68 5.87 9.52
N VAL A 73 12.70 5.73 8.19
CA VAL A 73 13.33 4.60 7.49
C VAL A 73 14.74 5.01 7.04
N PRO A 74 15.81 4.48 7.64
CA PRO A 74 17.19 4.89 7.37
C PRO A 74 17.73 4.27 6.08
N LEU A 75 17.07 4.47 4.95
CA LEU A 75 17.45 3.99 3.63
C LEU A 75 17.58 5.16 2.65
N LEU A 76 18.61 5.09 1.78
CA LEU A 76 18.80 6.05 0.69
C LEU A 76 17.80 5.82 -0.44
N GLN A 77 17.45 4.58 -0.72
CA GLN A 77 16.46 4.18 -1.72
C GLN A 77 15.46 3.22 -1.10
N PHE A 78 14.22 3.30 -1.55
CA PHE A 78 13.12 2.51 -1.02
C PHE A 78 12.68 1.41 -2.00
N LYS A 79 12.51 0.19 -1.50
CA LYS A 79 11.62 -0.76 -2.14
C LYS A 79 10.19 -0.33 -1.81
N LEU A 80 9.44 0.01 -2.83
CA LEU A 80 8.05 0.42 -2.70
C LEU A 80 7.13 -0.77 -2.95
N THR A 81 6.04 -0.85 -2.23
CA THR A 81 4.97 -1.80 -2.50
C THR A 81 3.68 -1.04 -2.82
N LEU A 82 3.04 -1.40 -3.94
CA LEU A 82 1.74 -0.89 -4.33
C LEU A 82 0.72 -1.98 -4.10
N ASP A 83 -0.30 -1.67 -3.30
CA ASP A 83 -1.36 -2.62 -3.01
C ASP A 83 -2.68 -1.87 -2.75
N ARG A 84 -3.78 -2.60 -2.66
CA ARG A 84 -5.12 -2.05 -2.51
C ARG A 84 -5.85 -2.72 -1.36
N THR A 85 -6.41 -1.89 -0.51
CA THR A 85 -7.33 -2.37 0.52
C THR A 85 -8.72 -2.54 -0.07
N ASN A 86 -9.46 -3.50 0.43
CA ASN A 86 -10.86 -3.69 0.04
C ASN A 86 -11.62 -4.31 1.21
N TRP A 87 -12.26 -3.49 2.02
CA TRP A 87 -13.12 -3.97 3.10
C TRP A 87 -14.42 -3.18 3.17
N LYS A 88 -15.35 -3.63 4.00
CA LYS A 88 -16.59 -2.94 4.29
C LYS A 88 -16.58 -2.41 5.72
N CYS A 89 -17.07 -1.19 5.90
CA CYS A 89 -17.43 -0.64 7.20
C CYS A 89 -18.93 -0.34 7.17
N GLY A 90 -19.75 -1.19 7.81
CA GLY A 90 -21.19 -1.18 7.60
C GLY A 90 -21.52 -1.41 6.12
N ASP A 91 -22.29 -0.50 5.51
CA ASP A 91 -22.64 -0.52 4.08
C ASP A 91 -21.59 0.16 3.18
N ALA A 92 -20.68 0.94 3.77
CA ALA A 92 -19.64 1.65 3.03
C ALA A 92 -18.54 0.69 2.55
N ASN A 93 -18.15 0.82 1.27
CA ASN A 93 -16.98 0.11 0.74
C ASN A 93 -15.76 0.99 0.93
N ILE A 94 -14.79 0.50 1.67
CA ILE A 94 -13.51 1.15 1.89
C ILE A 94 -12.52 0.58 0.88
N ASN A 95 -12.06 1.40 -0.05
CA ASN A 95 -11.17 1.00 -1.13
C ASN A 95 -10.05 2.05 -1.26
N TYR A 96 -8.89 1.72 -0.73
CA TYR A 96 -7.70 2.57 -0.83
C TYR A 96 -6.64 1.94 -1.69
N LEU A 97 -6.08 2.72 -2.61
CA LEU A 97 -4.80 2.43 -3.25
C LEU A 97 -3.70 2.96 -2.33
N VAL A 98 -2.77 2.10 -1.93
CA VAL A 98 -1.75 2.41 -0.94
C VAL A 98 -0.37 2.15 -1.50
N LEU A 99 0.52 3.13 -1.34
CA LEU A 99 1.95 3.00 -1.61
C LEU A 99 2.70 2.97 -0.27
N GLY A 100 3.45 1.90 -0.04
CA GLY A 100 4.21 1.69 1.19
C GLY A 100 5.70 1.54 0.93
N ILE A 101 6.53 1.80 1.95
CA ILE A 101 7.95 1.47 1.98
C ILE A 101 8.12 0.13 2.67
N VAL A 102 8.84 -0.80 2.04
CA VAL A 102 9.22 -2.08 2.65
C VAL A 102 10.52 -1.90 3.42
N TYR A 103 10.50 -2.27 4.71
CA TYR A 103 11.67 -2.21 5.56
C TYR A 103 11.60 -3.23 6.70
N ARG A 104 12.63 -4.07 6.83
CA ARG A 104 12.77 -5.09 7.89
C ARG A 104 11.55 -5.99 8.05
N GLY A 105 11.02 -6.52 6.95
CA GLY A 105 9.86 -7.42 6.96
C GLY A 105 8.53 -6.75 7.32
N SER A 106 8.48 -5.42 7.28
CA SER A 106 7.27 -4.63 7.48
C SER A 106 7.05 -3.69 6.32
N ALA A 107 5.79 -3.31 6.05
CA ALA A 107 5.46 -2.28 5.09
C ALA A 107 4.89 -1.05 5.82
N PHE A 108 5.43 0.11 5.50
CA PHE A 108 5.02 1.40 6.08
C PHE A 108 4.25 2.20 5.04
N PRO A 109 2.92 2.30 5.13
CA PRO A 109 2.12 3.15 4.25
C PRO A 109 2.60 4.59 4.31
N ILE A 110 2.91 5.18 3.15
CA ILE A 110 3.38 6.57 3.06
C ILE A 110 2.44 7.46 2.26
N LEU A 111 1.78 6.89 1.24
CA LEU A 111 0.78 7.58 0.43
C LEU A 111 -0.42 6.67 0.24
N TRP A 112 -1.60 7.27 0.19
CA TRP A 112 -2.84 6.56 -0.14
C TRP A 112 -3.82 7.48 -0.86
N VAL A 113 -4.71 6.86 -1.62
CA VAL A 113 -5.80 7.52 -2.33
C VAL A 113 -7.06 6.70 -2.13
N ALA A 114 -8.13 7.34 -1.69
CA ALA A 114 -9.45 6.70 -1.66
C ALA A 114 -9.96 6.52 -3.10
N LEU A 115 -10.38 5.30 -3.43
CA LEU A 115 -10.99 5.00 -4.72
C LEU A 115 -12.51 5.00 -4.54
N ASP A 116 -13.18 5.99 -5.13
CA ASP A 116 -14.65 6.10 -5.08
C ASP A 116 -15.31 5.12 -6.05
N LYS A 117 -14.96 3.85 -5.91
CA LYS A 117 -15.50 2.75 -6.72
C LYS A 117 -15.27 1.39 -6.09
N LYS A 118 -16.06 0.42 -6.53
CA LYS A 118 -15.79 -1.00 -6.28
C LYS A 118 -14.78 -1.52 -7.31
N GLY A 119 -13.88 -2.42 -6.88
CA GLY A 119 -12.96 -3.11 -7.79
C GLY A 119 -11.58 -2.46 -7.90
N ASN A 120 -10.85 -2.84 -8.95
CA ASN A 120 -9.42 -2.54 -9.07
C ASN A 120 -9.15 -1.08 -9.42
N SER A 121 -7.95 -0.60 -9.04
CA SER A 121 -7.44 0.67 -9.51
C SER A 121 -7.24 0.65 -11.03
N ASN A 122 -7.47 1.78 -11.68
CA ASN A 122 -7.12 1.98 -13.09
C ASN A 122 -5.67 2.45 -13.23
N THR A 123 -5.19 2.56 -14.46
CA THR A 123 -3.81 2.98 -14.74
C THR A 123 -3.54 4.41 -14.30
N GLN A 124 -4.50 5.32 -14.47
CA GLN A 124 -4.35 6.73 -14.13
C GLN A 124 -4.17 6.92 -12.61
N GLU A 125 -4.98 6.25 -11.80
CA GLU A 125 -4.87 6.29 -10.32
C GLU A 125 -3.50 5.79 -9.83
N ARG A 126 -2.96 4.76 -10.48
CA ARG A 126 -1.61 4.23 -10.19
C ARG A 126 -0.52 5.23 -10.57
N ILE A 127 -0.65 5.88 -11.72
CA ILE A 127 0.26 6.93 -12.18
C ILE A 127 0.23 8.11 -11.23
N GLU A 128 -0.94 8.55 -10.78
CA GLU A 128 -1.10 9.68 -9.88
C GLU A 128 -0.41 9.47 -8.52
N ILE A 129 -0.58 8.31 -7.91
CA ILE A 129 0.09 8.02 -6.63
C ILE A 129 1.62 7.95 -6.79
N ILE A 130 2.13 7.41 -7.90
CA ILE A 130 3.57 7.41 -8.20
C ILE A 130 4.06 8.82 -8.50
N ASN A 131 3.37 9.61 -9.29
CA ASN A 131 3.72 11.01 -9.57
C ASN A 131 3.78 11.83 -8.27
N ARG A 132 2.84 11.61 -7.35
CA ARG A 132 2.87 12.22 -6.04
C ARG A 132 4.12 11.81 -5.26
N PHE A 133 4.52 10.54 -5.29
CA PHE A 133 5.77 10.08 -4.70
C PHE A 133 6.98 10.77 -5.34
N LEU A 134 7.04 10.83 -6.67
CA LEU A 134 8.13 11.47 -7.41
C LEU A 134 8.25 12.97 -7.06
N THR A 135 7.13 13.67 -6.92
CA THR A 135 7.10 15.08 -6.52
C THR A 135 7.64 15.30 -5.10
N ILE A 136 7.36 14.39 -4.16
CA ILE A 136 7.75 14.53 -2.75
C ILE A 136 9.20 14.12 -2.52
N PHE A 137 9.66 13.04 -3.17
CA PHE A 137 10.92 12.36 -2.85
C PHE A 137 11.91 12.31 -4.00
N GLY A 138 11.46 12.42 -5.24
CA GLY A 138 12.28 12.24 -6.44
C GLY A 138 12.44 10.77 -6.85
N ALA A 139 12.73 10.55 -8.15
CA ALA A 139 12.88 9.21 -8.73
C ALA A 139 14.08 8.43 -8.14
N GLN A 140 15.14 9.15 -7.76
CA GLN A 140 16.37 8.57 -7.17
C GLN A 140 16.12 7.85 -5.84
N ARG A 141 14.96 8.07 -5.22
CA ARG A 141 14.58 7.39 -3.97
C ARG A 141 13.93 6.01 -4.21
N ILE A 142 13.63 5.65 -5.46
CA ILE A 142 13.01 4.37 -5.80
C ILE A 142 14.12 3.36 -6.14
N ALA A 143 14.25 2.31 -5.33
CA ALA A 143 15.08 1.14 -5.65
C ALA A 143 14.31 0.19 -6.59
N CYS A 144 13.06 -0.13 -6.25
CA CYS A 144 12.19 -1.03 -7.01
C CYS A 144 10.73 -0.86 -6.56
N LEU A 145 9.78 -1.05 -7.48
CA LEU A 145 8.35 -1.13 -7.20
C LEU A 145 7.88 -2.58 -7.22
N LEU A 146 7.28 -3.04 -6.14
CA LEU A 146 6.70 -4.36 -5.98
C LEU A 146 5.17 -4.27 -6.09
N ALA A 147 4.55 -5.15 -6.87
CA ALA A 147 3.09 -5.15 -6.97
C ALA A 147 2.52 -6.53 -7.34
N ASP A 148 1.24 -6.76 -7.01
CA ASP A 148 0.55 -7.99 -7.36
C ASP A 148 -0.07 -7.94 -8.76
N ARG A 149 -0.64 -9.07 -9.18
CA ARG A 149 -1.25 -9.36 -10.49
C ARG A 149 -2.44 -8.48 -10.89
N GLU A 150 -2.93 -7.62 -10.02
CA GLU A 150 -3.91 -6.60 -10.38
C GLU A 150 -3.25 -5.36 -11.01
N PHE A 151 -1.98 -5.09 -10.68
CA PHE A 151 -1.25 -3.90 -11.13
C PHE A 151 -0.49 -4.17 -12.44
N VAL A 152 -1.23 -4.52 -13.48
CA VAL A 152 -0.70 -4.88 -14.81
C VAL A 152 -1.40 -4.08 -15.90
N GLY A 153 -0.79 -4.01 -17.09
CA GLY A 153 -1.36 -3.38 -18.27
C GLY A 153 -0.33 -2.67 -19.14
N ILE A 154 -0.65 -2.52 -20.44
CA ILE A 154 0.26 -1.94 -21.44
C ILE A 154 0.72 -0.53 -21.04
N GLN A 155 -0.22 0.36 -20.73
CA GLN A 155 0.06 1.76 -20.41
C GLN A 155 0.79 1.88 -19.07
N TRP A 156 0.47 1.02 -18.10
CA TRP A 156 1.13 1.00 -16.80
C TRP A 156 2.61 0.61 -16.91
N PHE A 157 2.90 -0.46 -17.64
CA PHE A 157 4.29 -0.89 -17.86
C PHE A 157 5.07 0.12 -18.70
N ARG A 158 4.43 0.72 -19.72
CA ARG A 158 5.04 1.81 -20.48
C ARG A 158 5.46 2.95 -19.57
N TYR A 159 4.54 3.42 -18.71
CA TYR A 159 4.82 4.51 -17.76
C TYR A 159 6.01 4.19 -16.85
N LEU A 160 6.07 2.98 -16.27
CA LEU A 160 7.17 2.58 -15.40
C LEU A 160 8.51 2.56 -16.17
N ILE A 161 8.53 2.03 -17.39
CA ILE A 161 9.72 1.94 -18.24
C ILE A 161 10.21 3.34 -18.65
N GLU A 162 9.32 4.20 -19.14
CA GLU A 162 9.64 5.56 -19.58
C GLU A 162 10.17 6.44 -18.42
N ASN A 163 9.72 6.21 -17.20
CA ASN A 163 10.20 6.92 -16.02
C ASN A 163 11.37 6.22 -15.30
N ASN A 164 11.98 5.18 -15.92
CA ASN A 164 13.09 4.39 -15.36
C ASN A 164 12.80 3.83 -13.96
N ILE A 165 11.54 3.49 -13.67
CA ILE A 165 11.13 2.87 -12.42
C ILE A 165 11.28 1.37 -12.55
N LYS A 166 12.28 0.80 -11.87
CA LYS A 166 12.47 -0.65 -11.77
C LYS A 166 11.27 -1.27 -11.06
N PHE A 167 10.82 -2.42 -11.53
CA PHE A 167 9.67 -3.09 -10.95
C PHE A 167 9.80 -4.61 -10.94
N VAL A 168 9.12 -5.22 -9.99
CA VAL A 168 8.89 -6.66 -9.88
C VAL A 168 7.40 -6.88 -9.66
N ILE A 169 6.70 -7.30 -10.70
CA ILE A 169 5.23 -7.38 -10.69
C ILE A 169 4.79 -8.80 -11.04
N ARG A 170 3.94 -9.38 -10.17
CA ARG A 170 3.28 -10.65 -10.48
C ARG A 170 2.31 -10.47 -11.64
N ILE A 171 2.30 -11.43 -12.55
CA ILE A 171 1.37 -11.50 -13.68
C ILE A 171 0.45 -12.71 -13.55
N LYS A 172 -0.70 -12.67 -14.21
CA LYS A 172 -1.65 -13.79 -14.22
C LYS A 172 -1.07 -14.94 -15.05
N LYS A 173 -1.33 -16.18 -14.64
CA LYS A 173 -0.85 -17.39 -15.34
C LYS A 173 -1.31 -17.49 -16.79
N ASN A 174 -2.46 -16.91 -17.11
CA ASN A 174 -3.02 -16.87 -18.46
C ASN A 174 -2.58 -15.63 -19.29
N THR A 175 -1.69 -14.77 -18.74
CA THR A 175 -1.14 -13.63 -19.50
C THR A 175 -0.42 -14.13 -20.73
N GLN A 176 -0.71 -13.51 -21.89
CA GLN A 176 -0.05 -13.85 -23.13
C GLN A 176 1.37 -13.27 -23.16
N ILE A 177 2.37 -14.16 -23.27
CA ILE A 177 3.79 -13.79 -23.37
C ILE A 177 4.44 -14.51 -24.54
N SER A 178 5.49 -13.93 -25.13
CA SER A 178 6.17 -14.57 -26.25
C SER A 178 7.01 -15.77 -25.79
N ASN A 179 6.93 -16.89 -26.51
CA ASN A 179 7.89 -17.98 -26.35
C ASN A 179 9.21 -17.68 -27.07
N SER A 180 10.16 -18.63 -27.12
CA SER A 180 11.46 -18.48 -27.80
C SER A 180 11.35 -18.25 -29.30
N ARG A 181 10.21 -18.60 -29.92
CA ARG A 181 9.92 -18.41 -31.36
C ARG A 181 9.12 -17.14 -31.64
N GLY A 182 8.88 -16.29 -30.61
CA GLY A 182 8.08 -15.06 -30.75
C GLY A 182 6.56 -15.27 -30.73
N VAL A 183 6.08 -16.51 -30.61
CA VAL A 183 4.63 -16.81 -30.57
C VAL A 183 4.08 -16.53 -29.19
N LEU A 184 2.94 -15.83 -29.13
CA LEU A 184 2.25 -15.56 -27.88
C LEU A 184 1.56 -16.81 -27.34
N VAL A 185 1.84 -17.14 -26.11
CA VAL A 185 1.25 -18.28 -25.37
C VAL A 185 0.92 -17.87 -23.92
N PRO A 186 -0.02 -18.54 -23.27
CA PRO A 186 -0.24 -18.34 -21.84
C PRO A 186 1.06 -18.56 -21.05
N ALA A 187 1.35 -17.67 -20.12
CA ALA A 187 2.60 -17.69 -19.34
C ALA A 187 2.85 -19.04 -18.66
N GLU A 188 1.81 -19.65 -18.08
CA GLU A 188 1.92 -20.97 -17.43
C GLU A 188 2.45 -22.07 -18.34
N ASN A 189 2.21 -21.98 -19.65
CA ASN A 189 2.67 -22.98 -20.62
C ASN A 189 4.19 -23.09 -20.68
N LEU A 190 4.90 -21.96 -20.41
CA LEU A 190 6.36 -21.93 -20.41
C LEU A 190 6.96 -22.53 -19.12
N PHE A 191 6.14 -22.77 -18.11
CA PHE A 191 6.56 -23.27 -16.80
C PHE A 191 5.96 -24.65 -16.45
N ARG A 192 5.20 -25.28 -17.37
CA ARG A 192 4.52 -26.58 -17.10
C ARG A 192 5.45 -27.67 -16.61
N GLY A 193 6.69 -27.71 -17.11
CA GLY A 193 7.70 -28.69 -16.74
C GLY A 193 8.35 -28.48 -15.38
N LEU A 194 8.03 -27.41 -14.66
CA LEU A 194 8.62 -27.17 -13.35
C LEU A 194 8.12 -28.19 -12.32
N PRO A 195 9.01 -28.75 -11.51
CA PRO A 195 8.62 -29.52 -10.32
C PRO A 195 8.03 -28.57 -9.27
N ARG A 196 7.27 -29.12 -8.32
CA ARG A 196 6.80 -28.35 -7.16
C ARG A 196 7.98 -27.81 -6.37
N GLY A 197 7.96 -26.56 -5.96
CA GLY A 197 9.07 -25.83 -5.33
C GLY A 197 10.15 -25.38 -6.33
N GLY A 198 10.06 -25.76 -7.61
CA GLY A 198 11.02 -25.37 -8.63
C GLY A 198 10.77 -23.97 -9.18
N ALA A 199 11.86 -23.26 -9.48
CA ALA A 199 11.84 -21.93 -10.11
C ALA A 199 12.64 -21.94 -11.42
N LEU A 200 12.25 -21.10 -12.36
CA LEU A 200 12.91 -20.94 -13.65
C LEU A 200 12.89 -19.48 -14.10
N ILE A 201 14.04 -18.96 -14.46
CA ILE A 201 14.18 -17.70 -15.20
C ILE A 201 14.20 -18.06 -16.70
N LEU A 202 13.25 -17.51 -17.47
CA LEU A 202 13.24 -17.73 -18.91
C LEU A 202 14.48 -17.08 -19.54
N SER A 203 15.18 -17.83 -20.42
CA SER A 203 16.35 -17.32 -21.13
C SER A 203 15.97 -16.13 -22.01
N GLY A 204 16.57 -14.97 -21.72
CA GLY A 204 16.32 -13.70 -22.40
C GLY A 204 14.94 -13.09 -22.10
N LYS A 205 14.75 -11.86 -22.54
CA LYS A 205 13.51 -11.13 -22.38
C LYS A 205 12.39 -11.69 -23.26
N ARG A 206 11.16 -11.57 -22.77
CA ARG A 206 9.92 -11.96 -23.47
C ARG A 206 9.05 -10.74 -23.70
N ILE A 207 8.24 -10.79 -24.74
CA ILE A 207 7.24 -9.74 -24.95
C ILE A 207 6.06 -10.01 -24.03
N VAL A 208 5.80 -9.05 -23.13
CA VAL A 208 4.69 -9.04 -22.17
C VAL A 208 3.96 -7.73 -22.35
N TRP A 209 2.71 -7.74 -22.80
CA TRP A 209 1.93 -6.54 -23.17
C TRP A 209 2.71 -5.56 -24.06
N GLY A 210 3.44 -6.07 -25.06
CA GLY A 210 4.22 -5.24 -25.99
C GLY A 210 5.57 -4.74 -25.44
N HIS A 211 5.94 -5.07 -24.20
CA HIS A 211 7.20 -4.67 -23.59
C HIS A 211 8.16 -5.85 -23.45
N SER A 212 9.45 -5.59 -23.64
CA SER A 212 10.52 -6.60 -23.53
C SER A 212 10.97 -6.73 -22.07
N LEU A 213 10.53 -7.80 -21.38
CA LEU A 213 10.73 -8.03 -19.95
C LEU A 213 11.32 -9.42 -19.68
N TYR A 214 12.04 -9.56 -18.57
CA TYR A 214 12.39 -10.87 -18.02
C TYR A 214 11.15 -11.47 -17.35
N VAL A 215 11.00 -12.78 -17.45
CA VAL A 215 9.89 -13.51 -16.85
C VAL A 215 10.43 -14.68 -16.04
N ILE A 216 10.01 -14.76 -14.80
CA ILE A 216 10.40 -15.78 -13.83
C ILE A 216 9.15 -16.52 -13.39
N GLY A 217 9.21 -17.85 -13.35
CA GLY A 217 8.14 -18.70 -12.80
C GLY A 217 8.61 -19.50 -11.62
N LEU A 218 7.78 -19.59 -10.60
CA LEU A 218 7.91 -20.47 -9.45
C LEU A 218 6.65 -21.33 -9.38
N LYS A 219 6.78 -22.64 -9.23
CA LYS A 219 5.66 -23.55 -8.94
C LYS A 219 5.61 -23.83 -7.46
N MET A 220 4.58 -23.35 -6.79
CA MET A 220 4.37 -23.53 -5.36
C MET A 220 4.13 -25.00 -4.98
N ALA A 221 4.19 -25.33 -3.68
CA ALA A 221 3.96 -26.67 -3.17
C ALA A 221 2.55 -27.21 -3.47
N ASP A 222 1.55 -26.33 -3.50
CA ASP A 222 0.16 -26.65 -3.88
C ASP A 222 -0.03 -26.83 -5.39
N GLY A 223 0.98 -26.48 -6.20
CA GLY A 223 0.97 -26.54 -7.67
C GLY A 223 0.56 -25.24 -8.35
N GLU A 224 0.22 -24.17 -7.60
CA GLU A 224 0.00 -22.85 -8.17
C GLU A 224 1.29 -22.25 -8.74
N PHE A 225 1.14 -21.41 -9.79
CA PHE A 225 2.26 -20.66 -10.34
C PHE A 225 2.29 -19.24 -9.81
N VAL A 226 3.45 -18.82 -9.36
CA VAL A 226 3.83 -17.42 -9.19
C VAL A 226 4.69 -17.04 -10.38
N ILE A 227 4.17 -16.16 -11.24
CA ILE A 227 4.88 -15.71 -12.45
C ILE A 227 5.12 -14.22 -12.31
N ILE A 228 6.36 -13.79 -12.48
CA ILE A 228 6.83 -12.44 -12.24
C ILE A 228 7.41 -11.88 -13.54
N ALA A 229 7.06 -10.62 -13.82
CA ALA A 229 7.68 -9.83 -14.87
C ALA A 229 8.54 -8.73 -14.26
N THR A 230 9.76 -8.56 -14.75
CA THR A 230 10.70 -7.52 -14.32
C THR A 230 11.49 -6.95 -15.50
N GLN A 231 11.91 -5.71 -15.36
CA GLN A 231 12.73 -5.03 -16.36
C GLN A 231 14.21 -5.43 -16.28
N GLU A 232 14.69 -5.64 -15.05
CA GLU A 232 16.09 -5.92 -14.71
C GLU A 232 16.19 -6.93 -13.56
N GLN A 233 17.37 -7.48 -13.34
CA GLN A 233 17.74 -8.32 -12.20
C GLN A 233 16.79 -9.51 -11.96
N PRO A 234 16.57 -10.37 -12.95
CA PRO A 234 15.65 -11.50 -12.81
C PRO A 234 16.08 -12.49 -11.71
N GLU A 235 17.36 -12.52 -11.36
CA GLU A 235 17.93 -13.42 -10.35
C GLU A 235 17.38 -13.13 -8.95
N THR A 236 17.14 -11.86 -8.61
CA THR A 236 16.64 -11.43 -7.31
C THR A 236 15.12 -11.17 -7.31
N ALA A 237 14.45 -11.36 -8.45
CA ALA A 237 13.05 -10.97 -8.59
C ALA A 237 12.10 -11.73 -7.66
N LEU A 238 12.35 -13.03 -7.41
CA LEU A 238 11.53 -13.83 -6.49
C LEU A 238 11.70 -13.37 -5.05
N GLU A 239 12.93 -13.10 -4.60
CA GLU A 239 13.21 -12.58 -3.26
C GLU A 239 12.55 -11.21 -3.07
N ASN A 240 12.76 -10.31 -4.03
CA ASN A 240 12.14 -8.99 -4.00
C ASN A 240 10.61 -9.09 -3.95
N TYR A 241 9.99 -10.00 -4.69
CA TYR A 241 8.55 -10.18 -4.68
C TYR A 241 8.02 -10.65 -3.32
N GLN A 242 8.74 -11.51 -2.62
CA GLN A 242 8.36 -11.98 -1.28
C GLN A 242 8.31 -10.83 -0.27
N GLU A 243 9.15 -9.82 -0.43
CA GLU A 243 9.15 -8.63 0.43
C GLU A 243 7.86 -7.77 0.29
N ARG A 244 6.98 -8.04 -0.66
CA ARG A 244 5.69 -7.38 -0.80
C ARG A 244 4.67 -7.76 0.30
N TRP A 245 4.69 -9.00 0.77
CA TRP A 245 3.66 -9.53 1.67
C TRP A 245 3.41 -8.77 2.96
N PRO A 246 4.38 -8.10 3.59
CA PRO A 246 4.13 -7.32 4.81
C PRO A 246 3.01 -6.29 4.70
N ILE A 247 2.69 -5.77 3.51
CA ILE A 247 1.60 -4.80 3.35
C ILE A 247 0.22 -5.45 3.56
N GLU A 248 0.06 -6.72 3.17
CA GLU A 248 -1.19 -7.46 3.40
C GLU A 248 -1.45 -7.68 4.89
N ILE A 249 -0.38 -7.85 5.68
CA ILE A 249 -0.46 -7.95 7.15
C ILE A 249 -0.96 -6.64 7.74
N VAL A 250 -0.44 -5.50 7.28
CA VAL A 250 -0.90 -4.17 7.70
C VAL A 250 -2.39 -4.01 7.44
N PHE A 251 -2.86 -4.35 6.24
CA PHE A 251 -4.29 -4.25 5.90
C PHE A 251 -5.15 -5.18 6.77
N THR A 252 -4.69 -6.39 7.02
CA THR A 252 -5.40 -7.34 7.90
C THR A 252 -5.51 -6.78 9.33
N GLN A 253 -4.49 -6.13 9.85
CA GLN A 253 -4.53 -5.50 11.16
C GLN A 253 -5.48 -4.30 11.19
N MET A 254 -5.44 -3.43 10.17
CA MET A 254 -6.36 -2.30 10.04
C MET A 254 -7.82 -2.77 10.01
N THR A 255 -8.12 -3.83 9.26
CA THR A 255 -9.48 -4.39 9.17
C THR A 255 -9.95 -4.94 10.53
N LYS A 256 -9.10 -5.69 11.23
CA LYS A 256 -9.44 -6.24 12.57
C LYS A 256 -9.71 -5.11 13.57
N THR A 257 -8.92 -4.06 13.56
CA THR A 257 -9.07 -2.91 14.45
C THR A 257 -10.37 -2.15 14.16
N SER A 258 -10.76 -2.01 12.89
CA SER A 258 -12.01 -1.37 12.50
C SER A 258 -13.27 -2.19 12.86
N VAL A 259 -13.21 -3.52 12.72
CA VAL A 259 -14.32 -4.43 13.11
C VAL A 259 -14.54 -4.39 14.63
N LEU A 260 -13.49 -4.31 15.43
CA LEU A 260 -13.61 -4.13 16.89
C LEU A 260 -14.22 -2.79 17.30
N ALA A 261 -14.11 -1.76 16.45
CA ALA A 261 -14.76 -0.46 16.66
C ALA A 261 -16.27 -0.51 16.33
N GLY A 262 -16.69 -1.25 15.31
CA GLY A 262 -18.09 -1.35 14.87
C GLY A 262 -18.96 -2.34 15.64
N GLY A 263 -18.39 -3.08 16.62
CA GLY A 263 -19.14 -4.08 17.41
C GLY A 263 -19.92 -3.55 18.62
N ALA A 264 -19.95 -2.25 18.86
CA ALA A 264 -20.61 -1.63 20.03
C ALA A 264 -21.50 -0.45 19.60
N GLY A 265 -22.76 -0.75 19.21
CA GLY A 265 -23.84 0.25 19.09
C GLY A 265 -23.75 1.20 17.90
N GLY A 266 -24.89 1.45 17.27
CA GLY A 266 -25.05 2.19 16.00
C GLY A 266 -24.54 3.64 15.91
N ASP A 267 -23.90 4.19 16.93
CA ASP A 267 -23.38 5.57 16.94
C ASP A 267 -21.88 5.63 16.51
N ASP A 268 -21.17 4.50 16.52
CA ASP A 268 -19.73 4.44 16.23
C ASP A 268 -19.42 4.48 14.71
N VAL A 269 -20.39 4.25 13.85
CA VAL A 269 -20.23 4.26 12.37
C VAL A 269 -20.05 5.69 11.85
N ALA A 270 -20.71 6.67 12.49
CA ALA A 270 -20.62 8.07 12.10
C ALA A 270 -19.20 8.66 12.31
N ASP A 271 -18.48 8.18 13.33
CA ASP A 271 -17.12 8.64 13.62
C ASP A 271 -16.10 8.12 12.60
N PHE A 272 -16.38 7.00 11.94
CA PHE A 272 -15.48 6.40 10.95
C PHE A 272 -15.63 7.04 9.56
N ASP A 273 -16.86 7.38 9.16
CA ASP A 273 -17.14 8.13 7.93
C ASP A 273 -16.44 9.50 7.94
N PHE A 274 -16.28 10.08 9.13
CA PHE A 274 -15.61 11.37 9.31
C PHE A 274 -14.09 11.31 9.05
N VAL A 275 -13.43 10.21 9.41
CA VAL A 275 -11.99 9.99 9.14
C VAL A 275 -11.74 9.76 7.66
N VAL A 276 -12.69 9.15 6.96
CA VAL A 276 -12.60 8.84 5.51
C VAL A 276 -12.93 10.05 4.65
N GLY A 277 -13.91 10.86 5.05
CA GLY A 277 -14.35 12.05 4.30
C GLY A 277 -13.31 13.18 4.23
N ALA A 278 -12.41 13.28 5.22
CA ALA A 278 -11.34 14.30 5.23
C ALA A 278 -10.25 14.08 4.17
N SER A 279 -10.28 12.94 3.45
CA SER A 279 -9.27 12.59 2.43
C SER A 279 -9.75 12.82 0.99
N SER A 280 -11.01 13.23 0.76
CA SER A 280 -11.56 13.37 -0.59
C SER A 280 -11.53 14.78 -1.18
N GLU A 281 -11.07 15.79 -0.43
CA GLU A 281 -10.85 17.15 -0.91
C GLU A 281 -9.36 17.54 -0.81
N ALA A 282 -8.54 17.06 -1.74
CA ALA A 282 -7.21 17.63 -2.05
C ALA A 282 -6.73 17.15 -3.42
#